data_f0549c2231952b0c5c55cffbf346e95f
#
_entry.id   f0549c2231952b0c5c55cffbf346e95f
#
_cell.length_a   1.000
_cell.length_b   1.000
_cell.length_c   1.000
_cell.angle_alpha   90.00
_cell.angle_beta   90.00
_cell.angle_gamma   90.00
#
_symmetry.space_group_name_H-M   'P 1'
#
loop_
_entity.id
_entity.type
_entity.pdbx_description
1 polymer ?
#
loop_
_entity_poly.entity_id
_entity_poly.type
_entity_poly.pdbx_seq_one_letter_code
_entity_poly.pdbx_strand_id
1 'polypeptide(L)'
;MKYIKPPEFKSVREFTEYYKQVERNITELLTKDGGASTSGELNTQLKNALQAAMSYLSGVNREYAKTELPRAFEEGRKGVPKSPALSMSEAAIILKKQGYRYTGNAFSRNTYIELQSAVKSAGKGFLTRVNKTIEGLRKEGKDSVYNVQEAVKKDLEENGLLTVKYANGAKQPLSAYAAMAARSARIESVNIGAIGRALQAGTDYVEMTTMPQCCQYCGAYQGKVYCI
;
A
#
# COMPACT_ATOMS: atom_id res chain seq x y z
N MET A 1 8.54 -9.57 18.60
CA MET A 1 7.94 -9.98 17.29
C MET A 1 9.05 -10.23 16.29
N LYS A 2 9.10 -11.42 15.68
CA LYS A 2 10.01 -11.69 14.56
C LYS A 2 9.21 -11.55 13.26
N TYR A 3 9.57 -10.58 12.44
CA TYR A 3 9.05 -10.45 11.08
C TYR A 3 9.96 -11.25 10.13
N ILE A 4 9.36 -12.10 9.32
CA ILE A 4 10.08 -12.89 8.31
C ILE A 4 10.35 -11.98 7.11
N LYS A 5 11.56 -12.07 6.53
CA LYS A 5 11.88 -11.35 5.29
C LYS A 5 10.84 -11.71 4.22
N PRO A 6 10.20 -10.71 3.58
CA PRO A 6 9.21 -11.01 2.56
C PRO A 6 9.88 -11.73 1.37
N PRO A 7 9.29 -12.85 0.90
CA PRO A 7 9.70 -13.48 -0.35
C PRO A 7 9.34 -12.60 -1.56
N GLU A 8 9.76 -13.02 -2.74
CA GLU A 8 9.24 -12.42 -3.98
C GLU A 8 7.71 -12.54 -4.02
N PHE A 9 7.04 -11.41 -4.27
CA PHE A 9 5.59 -11.39 -4.36
C PHE A 9 5.12 -11.95 -5.70
N LYS A 10 4.18 -12.88 -5.65
CA LYS A 10 3.53 -13.45 -6.85
C LYS A 10 2.17 -12.79 -7.13
N SER A 11 1.62 -12.06 -6.15
CA SER A 11 0.32 -11.43 -6.27
C SER A 11 0.13 -10.27 -5.27
N VAL A 12 -0.83 -9.39 -5.58
CA VAL A 12 -1.28 -8.33 -4.65
C VAL A 12 -1.87 -8.95 -3.36
N ARG A 13 -2.46 -10.16 -3.45
CA ARG A 13 -3.00 -10.85 -2.29
C ARG A 13 -1.90 -11.19 -1.28
N GLU A 14 -0.78 -11.77 -1.74
CA GLU A 14 0.38 -12.05 -0.86
C GLU A 14 0.93 -10.77 -0.24
N PHE A 15 1.09 -9.72 -1.03
CA PHE A 15 1.51 -8.42 -0.51
C PHE A 15 0.59 -7.90 0.60
N THR A 16 -0.73 -8.02 0.43
CA THR A 16 -1.72 -7.55 1.41
C THR A 16 -1.69 -8.36 2.70
N GLU A 17 -1.38 -9.66 2.64
CA GLU A 17 -1.29 -10.51 3.85
C GLU A 17 -0.21 -10.03 4.83
N TYR A 18 0.88 -9.41 4.37
CA TYR A 18 1.88 -8.83 5.26
C TYR A 18 1.32 -7.66 6.08
N TYR A 19 0.47 -6.83 5.48
CA TYR A 19 -0.22 -5.76 6.19
C TYR A 19 -1.19 -6.30 7.24
N LYS A 20 -1.99 -7.29 6.87
CA LYS A 20 -2.91 -7.95 7.80
C LYS A 20 -2.17 -8.65 8.94
N GLN A 21 -1.01 -9.23 8.68
CA GLN A 21 -0.19 -9.84 9.72
C GLN A 21 0.32 -8.81 10.72
N VAL A 22 0.75 -7.65 10.25
CA VAL A 22 1.13 -6.54 11.14
C VAL A 22 -0.05 -6.11 12.00
N GLU A 23 -1.23 -5.95 11.42
CA GLU A 23 -2.45 -5.61 12.15
C GLU A 23 -2.77 -6.67 13.22
N ARG A 24 -2.73 -7.96 12.88
CA ARG A 24 -2.92 -9.05 13.85
C ARG A 24 -1.90 -9.02 14.99
N ASN A 25 -0.63 -8.87 14.66
CA ASN A 25 0.45 -8.88 15.66
C ASN A 25 0.32 -7.74 16.69
N ILE A 26 -0.10 -6.55 16.25
CA ILE A 26 -0.33 -5.41 17.16
C ILE A 26 -1.58 -5.64 18.00
N THR A 27 -2.64 -6.17 17.39
CA THR A 27 -3.87 -6.53 18.14
C THR A 27 -3.58 -7.58 19.20
N GLU A 28 -2.80 -8.61 18.89
CA GLU A 28 -2.39 -9.64 19.86
C GLU A 28 -1.62 -9.06 21.05
N LEU A 29 -0.76 -8.06 20.82
CA LEU A 29 -0.04 -7.38 21.91
C LEU A 29 -0.99 -6.69 22.89
N LEU A 30 -2.12 -6.17 22.38
CA LEU A 30 -3.14 -5.51 23.19
C LEU A 30 -4.07 -6.47 23.91
N THR A 31 -4.22 -7.71 23.38
CA THR A 31 -5.18 -8.69 23.93
C THR A 31 -4.53 -9.72 24.86
N LYS A 32 -3.22 -9.96 24.73
CA LYS A 32 -2.48 -10.85 25.62
C LYS A 32 -1.98 -10.06 26.83
N ASP A 33 -1.89 -10.72 27.98
CA ASP A 33 -1.14 -10.21 29.14
C ASP A 33 0.34 -10.08 28.73
N GLY A 34 0.66 -8.92 28.13
CA GLY A 34 1.97 -8.64 27.51
C GLY A 34 3.08 -8.39 28.53
N GLY A 35 2.86 -8.72 29.82
CA GLY A 35 3.84 -8.54 30.89
C GLY A 35 4.11 -7.07 31.24
N ALA A 36 3.29 -6.12 30.74
CA ALA A 36 3.39 -4.73 31.16
C ALA A 36 2.77 -4.57 32.57
N SER A 37 3.55 -4.03 33.49
CA SER A 37 3.10 -3.79 34.87
C SER A 37 2.47 -2.40 35.04
N THR A 38 2.73 -1.50 34.12
CA THR A 38 2.24 -0.11 34.13
C THR A 38 1.72 0.34 32.77
N SER A 39 0.85 1.35 32.75
CA SER A 39 0.38 1.99 31.53
C SER A 39 1.53 2.60 30.69
N GLY A 40 2.59 3.05 31.34
CA GLY A 40 3.81 3.57 30.71
C GLY A 40 4.59 2.48 29.97
N GLU A 41 4.73 1.30 30.57
CA GLU A 41 5.37 0.13 29.94
C GLU A 41 4.55 -0.35 28.75
N LEU A 42 3.22 -0.45 28.87
CA LEU A 42 2.34 -0.81 27.77
C LEU A 42 2.48 0.16 26.61
N ASN A 43 2.48 1.46 26.87
CA ASN A 43 2.70 2.50 25.83
C ASN A 43 4.05 2.33 25.15
N THR A 44 5.10 2.04 25.88
CA THR A 44 6.45 1.81 25.35
C THR A 44 6.49 0.57 24.46
N GLN A 45 5.86 -0.53 24.91
CA GLN A 45 5.75 -1.76 24.12
C GLN A 45 4.99 -1.51 22.81
N LEU A 46 3.88 -0.77 22.85
CA LEU A 46 3.10 -0.41 21.65
C LEU A 46 3.90 0.46 20.68
N LYS A 47 4.64 1.46 21.18
CA LYS A 47 5.52 2.29 20.35
C LYS A 47 6.59 1.46 19.65
N ASN A 48 7.26 0.59 20.38
CA ASN A 48 8.31 -0.28 19.84
C ASN A 48 7.76 -1.27 18.81
N ALA A 49 6.62 -1.89 19.11
CA ALA A 49 5.95 -2.80 18.18
C ALA A 49 5.53 -2.10 16.89
N LEU A 50 4.98 -0.90 17.01
CA LEU A 50 4.58 -0.11 15.85
C LEU A 50 5.79 0.33 15.02
N GLN A 51 6.88 0.77 15.64
CA GLN A 51 8.10 1.14 14.95
C GLN A 51 8.70 -0.04 14.18
N ALA A 52 8.74 -1.22 14.81
CA ALA A 52 9.16 -2.47 14.15
C ALA A 52 8.24 -2.82 12.98
N ALA A 53 6.92 -2.69 13.15
CA ALA A 53 5.92 -2.91 12.11
C ALA A 53 6.09 -1.96 10.92
N MET A 54 6.31 -0.66 11.18
CA MET A 54 6.53 0.34 10.13
C MET A 54 7.83 0.07 9.36
N SER A 55 8.90 -0.31 10.05
CA SER A 55 10.17 -0.70 9.43
C SER A 55 10.01 -1.93 8.55
N TYR A 56 9.27 -2.95 9.04
CA TYR A 56 8.97 -4.15 8.29
C TYR A 56 8.15 -3.86 7.02
N LEU A 57 7.05 -3.11 7.13
CA LEU A 57 6.23 -2.70 5.98
C LEU A 57 7.02 -1.85 4.99
N SER A 58 8.01 -1.08 5.45
CA SER A 58 8.94 -0.39 4.56
C SER A 58 9.74 -1.36 3.68
N GLY A 59 10.22 -2.46 4.26
CA GLY A 59 10.88 -3.54 3.53
C GLY A 59 9.94 -4.22 2.54
N VAL A 60 8.71 -4.54 2.98
CA VAL A 60 7.64 -5.14 2.16
C VAL A 60 7.33 -4.26 0.93
N ASN A 61 7.14 -2.96 1.13
CA ASN A 61 6.83 -2.01 0.05
C ASN A 61 7.97 -1.88 -0.95
N ARG A 62 9.21 -1.86 -0.44
CA ARG A 62 10.41 -1.80 -1.29
C ARG A 62 10.54 -3.05 -2.16
N GLU A 63 10.31 -4.21 -1.56
CA GLU A 63 10.40 -5.47 -2.28
C GLU A 63 9.31 -5.59 -3.34
N TYR A 64 8.07 -5.23 -3.01
CA TYR A 64 6.96 -5.17 -3.97
C TYR A 64 7.30 -4.28 -5.17
N ALA A 65 7.78 -3.07 -4.93
CA ALA A 65 8.14 -2.13 -5.99
C ALA A 65 9.28 -2.64 -6.87
N LYS A 66 10.22 -3.41 -6.30
CA LYS A 66 11.38 -3.95 -7.03
C LYS A 66 11.10 -5.21 -7.82
N THR A 67 10.16 -6.02 -7.40
CA THR A 67 9.91 -7.35 -7.99
C THR A 67 8.64 -7.40 -8.80
N GLU A 68 7.51 -6.98 -8.22
CA GLU A 68 6.20 -7.10 -8.86
C GLU A 68 5.98 -6.09 -9.98
N LEU A 69 6.39 -4.84 -9.79
CA LEU A 69 6.16 -3.81 -10.82
C LEU A 69 6.99 -4.05 -12.10
N PRO A 70 8.27 -4.42 -12.04
CA PRO A 70 9.00 -4.84 -13.23
C PRO A 70 8.41 -6.09 -13.91
N ARG A 71 7.93 -7.07 -13.12
CA ARG A 71 7.26 -8.26 -13.65
C ARG A 71 5.97 -7.89 -14.39
N ALA A 72 5.16 -7.03 -13.81
CA ALA A 72 3.94 -6.54 -14.44
C ALA A 72 4.22 -5.74 -15.71
N PHE A 73 5.29 -4.95 -15.74
CA PHE A 73 5.76 -4.28 -16.96
C PHE A 73 6.11 -5.29 -18.07
N GLU A 74 6.87 -6.34 -17.74
CA GLU A 74 7.23 -7.39 -18.71
C GLU A 74 6.00 -8.18 -19.18
N GLU A 75 5.00 -8.37 -18.32
CA GLU A 75 3.72 -8.99 -18.68
C GLU A 75 2.99 -8.15 -19.74
N GLY A 76 2.88 -6.83 -19.53
CA GLY A 76 2.29 -5.91 -20.52
C GLY A 76 3.03 -5.94 -21.85
N ARG A 77 4.35 -5.97 -21.79
CA ARG A 77 5.20 -6.03 -22.97
C ARG A 77 5.00 -7.27 -23.83
N LYS A 78 4.73 -8.42 -23.21
CA LYS A 78 4.54 -9.70 -23.91
C LYS A 78 3.29 -9.73 -24.79
N GLY A 79 2.29 -8.91 -24.49
CA GLY A 79 1.05 -8.80 -25.27
C GLY A 79 1.21 -8.13 -26.65
N VAL A 80 2.34 -7.49 -26.92
CA VAL A 80 2.60 -6.77 -28.19
C VAL A 80 3.55 -7.57 -29.08
N PRO A 81 3.28 -7.71 -30.41
CA PRO A 81 4.07 -8.50 -31.34
C PRO A 81 5.55 -8.09 -31.43
N LYS A 82 6.37 -8.96 -31.98
CA LYS A 82 7.85 -8.93 -32.05
C LYS A 82 8.44 -7.54 -32.29
N SER A 83 9.09 -6.97 -31.30
CA SER A 83 9.95 -5.80 -31.40
C SER A 83 11.19 -6.03 -30.50
N PRO A 84 12.28 -5.27 -30.66
CA PRO A 84 13.46 -5.37 -29.81
C PRO A 84 13.12 -5.28 -28.31
N ALA A 85 13.96 -5.85 -27.47
CA ALA A 85 13.73 -5.80 -26.02
C ALA A 85 13.75 -4.35 -25.53
N LEU A 86 12.66 -3.91 -24.91
CA LEU A 86 12.50 -2.60 -24.31
C LEU A 86 12.64 -2.71 -22.80
N SER A 87 13.57 -2.02 -22.20
CA SER A 87 13.67 -1.89 -20.75
C SER A 87 12.65 -0.88 -20.22
N MET A 88 12.36 -0.93 -18.88
CA MET A 88 11.52 0.08 -18.24
C MET A 88 12.07 1.49 -18.41
N SER A 89 13.39 1.65 -18.45
CA SER A 89 14.04 2.95 -18.65
C SER A 89 13.82 3.50 -20.06
N GLU A 90 13.91 2.66 -21.09
CA GLU A 90 13.66 3.03 -22.47
C GLU A 90 12.19 3.35 -22.71
N ALA A 91 11.27 2.53 -22.20
CA ALA A 91 9.83 2.83 -22.21
C ALA A 91 9.54 4.19 -21.56
N ALA A 92 10.19 4.46 -20.42
CA ALA A 92 10.07 5.71 -19.72
C ALA A 92 10.49 6.93 -20.58
N ILE A 93 11.58 6.81 -21.32
CA ILE A 93 12.07 7.88 -22.21
C ILE A 93 11.05 8.14 -23.33
N ILE A 94 10.54 7.07 -23.95
CA ILE A 94 9.55 7.17 -25.03
C ILE A 94 8.26 7.82 -24.50
N LEU A 95 7.71 7.31 -23.41
CA LEU A 95 6.49 7.83 -22.79
C LEU A 95 6.64 9.29 -22.35
N LYS A 96 7.80 9.68 -21.81
CA LYS A 96 8.09 11.06 -21.46
C LYS A 96 8.09 11.98 -22.68
N LYS A 97 8.67 11.55 -23.79
CA LYS A 97 8.66 12.30 -25.06
C LYS A 97 7.24 12.51 -25.57
N GLN A 98 6.34 11.58 -25.31
CA GLN A 98 4.91 11.65 -25.67
C GLN A 98 4.05 12.38 -24.62
N GLY A 99 4.66 13.00 -23.61
CA GLY A 99 3.96 13.77 -22.60
C GLY A 99 3.33 12.99 -21.45
N TYR A 100 3.56 11.68 -21.35
CA TYR A 100 3.08 10.88 -20.23
C TYR A 100 3.83 11.21 -18.93
N ARG A 101 3.08 11.38 -17.83
CA ARG A 101 3.62 11.82 -16.53
C ARG A 101 4.42 10.75 -15.78
N TYR A 102 4.19 9.48 -16.06
CA TYR A 102 4.77 8.36 -15.31
C TYR A 102 5.76 7.59 -16.17
N THR A 103 6.97 7.46 -15.67
CA THR A 103 8.08 6.86 -16.40
C THR A 103 8.86 5.89 -15.52
N GLY A 104 8.73 4.60 -15.80
CA GLY A 104 9.59 3.51 -15.35
C GLY A 104 10.01 3.53 -13.86
N ASN A 105 11.29 3.79 -13.60
CA ASN A 105 11.83 3.80 -12.23
C ASN A 105 11.21 4.88 -11.32
N ALA A 106 10.74 6.00 -11.88
CA ALA A 106 10.03 7.02 -11.13
C ALA A 106 8.68 6.51 -10.63
N PHE A 107 7.99 5.70 -11.44
CA PHE A 107 6.72 5.09 -11.06
C PHE A 107 6.86 4.12 -9.88
N SER A 108 7.81 3.19 -9.93
CA SER A 108 8.10 2.27 -8.82
C SER A 108 8.48 3.02 -7.55
N ARG A 109 9.27 4.10 -7.68
CA ARG A 109 9.65 4.97 -6.56
C ARG A 109 8.45 5.71 -5.99
N ASN A 110 7.57 6.26 -6.81
CA ASN A 110 6.38 6.97 -6.36
C ASN A 110 5.42 6.04 -5.62
N THR A 111 5.14 4.85 -6.15
CA THR A 111 4.33 3.83 -5.47
C THR A 111 4.92 3.48 -4.10
N TYR A 112 6.24 3.29 -4.01
CA TYR A 112 6.91 3.06 -2.73
C TYR A 112 6.71 4.24 -1.76
N ILE A 113 6.88 5.48 -2.23
CA ILE A 113 6.74 6.69 -1.41
C ILE A 113 5.30 6.83 -0.90
N GLU A 114 4.30 6.61 -1.74
CA GLU A 114 2.88 6.67 -1.36
C GLU A 114 2.53 5.63 -0.29
N LEU A 115 2.92 4.38 -0.49
CA LEU A 115 2.72 3.32 0.50
C LEU A 115 3.43 3.63 1.82
N GLN A 116 4.64 4.17 1.78
CA GLN A 116 5.38 4.59 2.97
C GLN A 116 4.71 5.75 3.70
N SER A 117 4.22 6.73 2.97
CA SER A 117 3.47 7.85 3.53
C SER A 117 2.21 7.38 4.25
N ALA A 118 1.46 6.47 3.64
CA ALA A 118 0.27 5.87 4.24
C ALA A 118 0.61 5.11 5.54
N VAL A 119 1.66 4.27 5.53
CA VAL A 119 2.12 3.54 6.72
C VAL A 119 2.50 4.50 7.85
N LYS A 120 3.29 5.54 7.55
CA LYS A 120 3.71 6.54 8.55
C LYS A 120 2.51 7.31 9.13
N SER A 121 1.59 7.74 8.26
CA SER A 121 0.40 8.49 8.67
C SER A 121 -0.52 7.65 9.55
N ALA A 122 -0.81 6.41 9.15
CA ALA A 122 -1.65 5.49 9.92
C ALA A 122 -1.02 5.16 11.29
N GLY A 123 0.29 4.90 11.32
CA GLY A 123 1.02 4.62 12.56
C GLY A 123 1.03 5.81 13.51
N LYS A 124 1.28 7.02 13.00
CA LYS A 124 1.22 8.25 13.80
C LYS A 124 -0.19 8.49 14.35
N GLY A 125 -1.21 8.28 13.53
CA GLY A 125 -2.60 8.42 13.94
C GLY A 125 -2.96 7.47 15.07
N PHE A 126 -2.57 6.21 14.99
CA PHE A 126 -2.78 5.21 16.05
C PHE A 126 -2.10 5.63 17.36
N LEU A 127 -0.81 5.96 17.33
CA LEU A 127 -0.09 6.41 18.54
C LEU A 127 -0.71 7.65 19.18
N THR A 128 -1.19 8.59 18.38
CA THR A 128 -1.87 9.79 18.89
C THR A 128 -3.14 9.42 19.66
N ARG A 129 -3.93 8.46 19.14
CA ARG A 129 -5.14 7.98 19.83
C ARG A 129 -4.79 7.27 21.13
N VAL A 130 -3.83 6.34 21.11
CA VAL A 130 -3.38 5.61 22.30
C VAL A 130 -2.87 6.58 23.37
N ASN A 131 -2.02 7.54 23.03
CA ASN A 131 -1.52 8.53 23.98
C ASN A 131 -2.67 9.34 24.60
N LYS A 132 -3.62 9.81 23.78
CA LYS A 132 -4.80 10.56 24.26
C LYS A 132 -5.66 9.72 25.23
N THR A 133 -5.85 8.44 24.94
CA THR A 133 -6.57 7.51 25.81
C THR A 133 -5.88 7.36 27.16
N ILE A 134 -4.55 7.13 27.16
CA ILE A 134 -3.76 7.00 28.39
C ILE A 134 -3.81 8.27 29.22
N GLU A 135 -3.63 9.43 28.59
CA GLU A 135 -3.68 10.75 29.27
C GLU A 135 -5.07 11.02 29.86
N GLY A 136 -6.15 10.65 29.17
CA GLY A 136 -7.50 10.77 29.67
C GLY A 136 -7.71 9.93 30.93
N LEU A 137 -7.37 8.63 30.86
CA LEU A 137 -7.48 7.72 31.99
C LEU A 137 -6.62 8.13 33.19
N ARG A 138 -5.41 8.66 32.92
CA ARG A 138 -4.53 9.16 33.99
C ARG A 138 -5.13 10.34 34.74
N LYS A 139 -5.76 11.28 34.04
CA LYS A 139 -6.46 12.42 34.67
C LYS A 139 -7.61 11.97 35.57
N GLU A 140 -8.22 10.82 35.26
CA GLU A 140 -9.30 10.22 36.04
C GLU A 140 -8.78 9.29 37.17
N GLY A 141 -7.46 9.08 37.28
CA GLY A 141 -6.87 8.11 38.22
C GLY A 141 -7.17 6.66 37.87
N LYS A 142 -7.47 6.35 36.62
CA LYS A 142 -7.90 5.02 36.11
C LYS A 142 -6.90 4.42 35.12
N ASP A 143 -5.65 4.82 35.13
CA ASP A 143 -4.65 4.43 34.13
C ASP A 143 -3.97 3.07 34.44
N SER A 144 -4.70 2.13 35.06
CA SER A 144 -4.23 0.75 35.15
C SER A 144 -4.05 0.11 33.75
N VAL A 145 -3.13 -0.86 33.64
CA VAL A 145 -2.88 -1.57 32.37
C VAL A 145 -4.18 -2.13 31.79
N TYR A 146 -5.00 -2.76 32.63
CA TYR A 146 -6.30 -3.32 32.22
C TYR A 146 -7.23 -2.26 31.63
N ASN A 147 -7.42 -1.12 32.31
CA ASN A 147 -8.30 -0.06 31.82
C ASN A 147 -7.79 0.54 30.51
N VAL A 148 -6.47 0.70 30.37
CA VAL A 148 -5.85 1.18 29.12
C VAL A 148 -6.06 0.19 27.98
N GLN A 149 -5.87 -1.12 28.24
CA GLN A 149 -6.10 -2.15 27.23
C GLN A 149 -7.56 -2.17 26.76
N GLU A 150 -8.52 -2.14 27.69
CA GLU A 150 -9.95 -2.11 27.34
C GLU A 150 -10.35 -0.85 26.57
N ALA A 151 -9.85 0.33 26.97
CA ALA A 151 -10.14 1.57 26.28
C ALA A 151 -9.49 1.61 24.88
N VAL A 152 -8.28 1.08 24.71
CA VAL A 152 -7.62 0.96 23.41
C VAL A 152 -8.33 -0.07 22.54
N LYS A 153 -8.78 -1.20 23.05
CA LYS A 153 -9.61 -2.17 22.30
C LYS A 153 -10.87 -1.51 21.76
N LYS A 154 -11.58 -0.75 22.59
CA LYS A 154 -12.78 -0.01 22.18
C LYS A 154 -12.45 1.00 21.06
N ASP A 155 -11.36 1.76 21.18
CA ASP A 155 -10.89 2.65 20.09
C ASP A 155 -10.60 1.88 18.80
N LEU A 156 -10.04 0.65 18.92
CA LEU A 156 -9.77 -0.18 17.73
C LEU A 156 -11.06 -0.66 17.04
N GLU A 157 -12.09 -0.99 17.79
CA GLU A 157 -13.40 -1.38 17.24
C GLU A 157 -14.04 -0.21 16.48
N GLU A 158 -13.97 1.00 17.04
CA GLU A 158 -14.57 2.21 16.47
C GLU A 158 -13.76 2.81 15.31
N ASN A 159 -12.45 2.81 15.40
CA ASN A 159 -11.57 3.56 14.50
C ASN A 159 -10.63 2.70 13.66
N GLY A 160 -10.56 1.40 13.93
CA GLY A 160 -9.57 0.51 13.34
C GLY A 160 -8.16 0.73 13.89
N LEU A 161 -7.29 -0.24 13.70
CA LEU A 161 -5.91 -0.21 14.21
C LEU A 161 -5.04 0.79 13.42
N LEU A 162 -4.78 0.46 12.16
CA LEU A 162 -4.04 1.31 11.24
C LEU A 162 -4.98 1.79 10.15
N THR A 163 -5.26 3.08 10.13
CA THR A 163 -6.29 3.66 9.27
C THR A 163 -5.73 4.82 8.45
N VAL A 164 -5.99 4.81 7.16
CA VAL A 164 -5.76 5.93 6.25
C VAL A 164 -7.01 6.81 6.24
N LYS A 165 -6.84 8.08 6.52
CA LYS A 165 -7.91 9.07 6.46
C LYS A 165 -7.79 9.90 5.19
N TYR A 166 -8.85 9.94 4.39
CA TYR A 166 -8.94 10.76 3.19
C TYR A 166 -9.34 12.22 3.50
N ALA A 167 -9.09 13.11 2.54
CA ALA A 167 -9.43 14.53 2.68
C ALA A 167 -10.94 14.78 2.91
N ASN A 168 -11.79 13.91 2.37
CA ASN A 168 -13.26 13.95 2.59
C ASN A 168 -13.70 13.37 3.94
N GLY A 169 -12.74 12.99 4.81
CA GLY A 169 -13.01 12.41 6.13
C GLY A 169 -13.25 10.89 6.14
N ALA A 170 -13.40 10.24 4.98
CA ALA A 170 -13.57 8.80 4.91
C ALA A 170 -12.32 8.07 5.47
N LYS A 171 -12.54 6.93 6.13
CA LYS A 171 -11.50 6.12 6.72
C LYS A 171 -11.44 4.76 6.02
N GLN A 172 -10.25 4.25 5.80
CA GLN A 172 -10.02 2.92 5.22
C GLN A 172 -8.90 2.21 5.98
N PRO A 173 -9.03 0.89 6.29
CA PRO A 173 -7.94 0.10 6.85
C PRO A 173 -6.67 0.20 5.97
N LEU A 174 -5.50 0.29 6.61
CA LEU A 174 -4.22 0.43 5.90
C LEU A 174 -3.98 -0.76 4.95
N SER A 175 -4.35 -1.98 5.34
CA SER A 175 -4.26 -3.18 4.50
C SER A 175 -5.12 -3.07 3.22
N ALA A 176 -6.33 -2.51 3.33
CA ALA A 176 -7.21 -2.29 2.18
C ALA A 176 -6.67 -1.18 1.26
N TYR A 177 -6.14 -0.08 1.84
CA TYR A 177 -5.47 0.97 1.08
C TYR A 177 -4.25 0.43 0.32
N ALA A 178 -3.40 -0.35 0.99
CA ALA A 178 -2.23 -0.95 0.39
C ALA A 178 -2.59 -1.91 -0.76
N ALA A 179 -3.66 -2.70 -0.60
CA ALA A 179 -4.17 -3.57 -1.66
C ALA A 179 -4.66 -2.78 -2.88
N MET A 180 -5.34 -1.67 -2.65
CA MET A 180 -5.81 -0.78 -3.72
C MET A 180 -4.62 -0.15 -4.46
N ALA A 181 -3.69 0.47 -3.73
CA ALA A 181 -2.51 1.12 -4.30
C ALA A 181 -1.64 0.12 -5.09
N ALA A 182 -1.42 -1.07 -4.54
CA ALA A 182 -0.66 -2.12 -5.21
C ALA A 182 -1.32 -2.61 -6.51
N ARG A 183 -2.66 -2.80 -6.52
CA ARG A 183 -3.39 -3.16 -7.74
C ARG A 183 -3.29 -2.08 -8.81
N SER A 184 -3.51 -0.83 -8.44
CA SER A 184 -3.41 0.30 -9.37
C SER A 184 -2.02 0.39 -9.95
N ALA A 185 -0.98 0.32 -9.12
CA ALA A 185 0.40 0.34 -9.55
C ALA A 185 0.75 -0.82 -10.49
N ARG A 186 0.24 -2.04 -10.20
CA ARG A 186 0.45 -3.19 -11.06
C ARG A 186 -0.20 -3.01 -12.44
N ILE A 187 -1.46 -2.59 -12.47
CA ILE A 187 -2.21 -2.35 -13.73
C ILE A 187 -1.50 -1.27 -14.56
N GLU A 188 -1.10 -0.18 -13.93
CA GLU A 188 -0.39 0.90 -14.60
C GLU A 188 0.97 0.44 -15.14
N SER A 189 1.70 -0.41 -14.41
CA SER A 189 2.96 -1.00 -14.87
C SER A 189 2.76 -1.87 -16.11
N VAL A 190 1.69 -2.70 -16.16
CA VAL A 190 1.29 -3.47 -17.34
C VAL A 190 1.01 -2.54 -18.53
N ASN A 191 0.22 -1.49 -18.32
CA ASN A 191 -0.14 -0.54 -19.37
C ASN A 191 1.10 0.20 -19.92
N ILE A 192 1.99 0.66 -19.04
CA ILE A 192 3.25 1.31 -19.45
C ILE A 192 4.10 0.37 -20.31
N GLY A 193 4.19 -0.92 -19.92
CA GLY A 193 4.90 -1.93 -20.69
C GLY A 193 4.31 -2.14 -22.08
N ALA A 194 2.99 -2.26 -22.17
CA ALA A 194 2.28 -2.46 -23.42
C ALA A 194 2.39 -1.24 -24.37
N ILE A 195 2.09 -0.05 -23.85
CA ILE A 195 2.16 1.21 -24.62
C ILE A 195 3.59 1.49 -25.10
N GLY A 196 4.57 1.37 -24.19
CA GLY A 196 5.96 1.62 -24.55
C GLY A 196 6.45 0.71 -25.66
N ARG A 197 6.00 -0.56 -25.66
CA ARG A 197 6.31 -1.50 -26.73
C ARG A 197 5.57 -1.23 -28.02
N ALA A 198 4.29 -0.85 -27.96
CA ALA A 198 3.52 -0.46 -29.11
C ALA A 198 4.18 0.71 -29.85
N LEU A 199 4.56 1.76 -29.13
CA LEU A 199 5.29 2.92 -29.67
C LEU A 199 6.63 2.52 -30.31
N GLN A 200 7.39 1.60 -29.67
CA GLN A 200 8.65 1.10 -30.22
C GLN A 200 8.44 0.29 -31.51
N ALA A 201 7.30 -0.40 -31.63
CA ALA A 201 6.93 -1.13 -32.84
C ALA A 201 6.36 -0.23 -33.94
N GLY A 202 6.31 1.10 -33.74
CA GLY A 202 5.72 2.05 -34.69
C GLY A 202 4.20 2.04 -34.71
N THR A 203 3.56 1.58 -33.65
CA THR A 203 2.10 1.58 -33.48
C THR A 203 1.69 2.79 -32.66
N ASP A 204 0.90 3.67 -33.26
CA ASP A 204 0.42 4.91 -32.62
C ASP A 204 -0.99 4.76 -32.02
N TYR A 205 -1.51 3.55 -31.99
CA TYR A 205 -2.89 3.28 -31.56
C TYR A 205 -2.94 2.19 -30.50
N VAL A 206 -3.82 2.38 -29.53
CA VAL A 206 -4.16 1.40 -28.48
C VAL A 206 -5.66 1.27 -28.37
N GLU A 207 -6.13 0.05 -28.12
CA GLU A 207 -7.53 -0.23 -27.78
C GLU A 207 -7.69 -0.30 -26.27
N MET A 208 -8.68 0.43 -25.74
CA MET A 208 -9.05 0.28 -24.34
C MET A 208 -9.90 -0.97 -24.14
N THR A 209 -9.41 -1.91 -23.35
CA THR A 209 -10.09 -3.18 -23.07
C THR A 209 -11.46 -2.97 -22.45
N THR A 210 -12.40 -3.86 -22.78
CA THR A 210 -13.77 -3.85 -22.26
C THR A 210 -13.84 -4.59 -20.91
N MET A 211 -14.42 -3.95 -19.89
CA MET A 211 -14.68 -4.55 -18.58
C MET A 211 -16.19 -4.69 -18.37
N PRO A 212 -16.72 -5.89 -18.12
CA PRO A 212 -18.18 -6.12 -18.04
C PRO A 212 -18.93 -5.31 -16.98
N GLN A 213 -18.24 -4.86 -15.94
CA GLN A 213 -18.82 -4.15 -14.78
C GLN A 213 -18.19 -2.78 -14.57
N CYS A 214 -17.98 -2.01 -15.64
CA CYS A 214 -17.46 -0.66 -15.52
C CYS A 214 -18.56 0.35 -15.16
N CYS A 215 -18.18 1.46 -14.53
CA CYS A 215 -19.09 2.58 -14.30
C CYS A 215 -19.43 3.30 -15.61
N GLN A 216 -20.51 4.06 -15.61
CA GLN A 216 -20.97 4.81 -16.80
C GLN A 216 -19.90 5.75 -17.40
N TYR A 217 -19.01 6.29 -16.60
CA TYR A 217 -17.92 7.17 -17.06
C TYR A 217 -16.86 6.37 -17.84
N CYS A 218 -16.41 5.23 -17.30
CA CYS A 218 -15.43 4.38 -17.97
C CYS A 218 -16.02 3.67 -19.20
N GLY A 219 -17.32 3.32 -19.17
CA GLY A 219 -18.01 2.65 -20.27
C GLY A 219 -17.98 3.45 -21.57
N ALA A 220 -17.99 4.78 -21.49
CA ALA A 220 -17.91 5.66 -22.63
C ALA A 220 -16.59 5.55 -23.43
N TYR A 221 -15.53 5.01 -22.83
CA TYR A 221 -14.19 4.91 -23.41
C TYR A 221 -13.79 3.50 -23.80
N GLN A 222 -14.45 2.47 -23.26
CA GLN A 222 -14.09 1.07 -23.49
C GLN A 222 -14.42 0.60 -24.91
N GLY A 223 -13.61 -0.33 -25.43
CA GLY A 223 -13.74 -0.85 -26.79
C GLY A 223 -13.45 0.16 -27.88
N LYS A 224 -12.88 1.32 -27.55
CA LYS A 224 -12.48 2.35 -28.51
C LYS A 224 -10.97 2.33 -28.70
N VAL A 225 -10.56 2.72 -29.90
CA VAL A 225 -9.16 2.90 -30.29
C VAL A 225 -8.75 4.35 -30.07
N TYR A 226 -7.61 4.55 -29.44
CA TYR A 226 -7.03 5.85 -29.15
C TYR A 226 -5.64 5.99 -29.77
N CYS A 227 -5.34 7.18 -30.29
CA CYS A 227 -3.99 7.54 -30.68
C CYS A 227 -3.16 7.82 -29.41
N ILE A 228 -1.92 7.30 -29.34
CA ILE A 228 -0.99 7.46 -28.22
C ILE A 228 0.21 8.32 -28.61
#